data_c472c2b0f5d0d755912eaa3c66d6dc66
#
_entry.id   c472c2b0f5d0d755912eaa3c66d6dc66
#
_cell.length_a   1.000
_cell.length_b   1.000
_cell.length_c   1.000
_cell.angle_alpha   90.00
_cell.angle_beta   90.00
_cell.angle_gamma   90.00
#
_symmetry.space_group_name_H-M   'P 1'
#
loop_
_entity.id
_entity.type
_entity.pdbx_description
1 polymer ?
#
loop_
_entity_poly.entity_id
_entity_poly.type
_entity_poly.pdbx_seq_one_letter_code
_entity_poly.pdbx_strand_id
1 'polypeptide(L)'
;MVSIKTRLSGIELDNPIIPASGTFAFGEEFKSLYDLNILGSISFKGTTVEERPGNALPRIAECPGGMLNSVGLQNPGVKKVVEEELPRLGKFFKKPLVANISGFSLEDFAILSEEMDKVENVGILEVNI
;
A
#
# COMPACT_ATOMS: atom_id res chain seq x y z
N MET A 1 -16.79 -23.62 -15.09
CA MET A 1 -16.68 -22.28 -14.47
C MET A 1 -15.20 -21.89 -14.50
N VAL A 2 -14.85 -20.73 -15.03
CA VAL A 2 -13.44 -20.29 -15.08
C VAL A 2 -13.06 -19.72 -13.70
N SER A 3 -11.95 -20.19 -13.12
CA SER A 3 -11.38 -19.62 -11.90
C SER A 3 -10.38 -18.52 -12.25
N ILE A 4 -10.47 -17.38 -11.57
CA ILE A 4 -9.50 -16.28 -11.68
C ILE A 4 -8.57 -16.19 -10.45
N LYS A 5 -8.64 -17.20 -9.57
CA LYS A 5 -7.71 -17.30 -8.43
C LYS A 5 -6.26 -17.35 -8.90
N THR A 6 -5.39 -16.71 -8.16
CA THR A 6 -3.97 -16.67 -8.46
C THR A 6 -3.14 -16.81 -7.18
N ARG A 7 -1.83 -16.98 -7.32
CA ARG A 7 -0.88 -16.98 -6.20
C ARG A 7 0.19 -15.93 -6.41
N LEU A 8 0.47 -15.19 -5.34
CA LEU A 8 1.57 -14.23 -5.29
C LEU A 8 2.38 -14.48 -4.01
N SER A 9 3.68 -14.71 -4.12
CA SER A 9 4.59 -14.99 -2.98
C SER A 9 4.06 -16.09 -2.04
N GLY A 10 3.42 -17.13 -2.60
CA GLY A 10 2.85 -18.23 -1.81
C GLY A 10 1.44 -17.97 -1.25
N ILE A 11 0.96 -16.75 -1.25
CA ILE A 11 -0.38 -16.36 -0.78
C ILE A 11 -1.41 -16.55 -1.91
N GLU A 12 -2.50 -17.25 -1.62
CA GLU A 12 -3.63 -17.37 -2.56
C GLU A 12 -4.49 -16.11 -2.54
N LEU A 13 -4.78 -15.58 -3.72
CA LEU A 13 -5.65 -14.44 -3.93
C LEU A 13 -6.87 -14.87 -4.76
N ASP A 14 -8.04 -14.31 -4.46
CA ASP A 14 -9.27 -14.63 -5.18
C ASP A 14 -9.24 -14.22 -6.66
N ASN A 15 -8.43 -13.21 -6.96
CA ASN A 15 -8.17 -12.71 -8.32
C ASN A 15 -6.85 -11.91 -8.35
N PRO A 16 -6.29 -11.62 -9.53
CA PRO A 16 -5.00 -10.94 -9.65
C PRO A 16 -5.05 -9.41 -9.55
N ILE A 17 -6.20 -8.81 -9.23
CA ILE A 17 -6.34 -7.35 -9.22
C ILE A 17 -5.84 -6.77 -7.90
N ILE A 18 -4.78 -5.99 -7.97
CA ILE A 18 -4.14 -5.29 -6.85
C ILE A 18 -3.93 -3.83 -7.28
N PRO A 19 -4.62 -2.86 -6.67
CA PRO A 19 -4.37 -1.44 -6.94
C PRO A 19 -2.95 -1.04 -6.55
N ALA A 20 -2.36 -0.14 -7.34
CA ALA A 20 -1.02 0.37 -7.07
C ALA A 20 -1.01 1.32 -5.86
N SER A 21 -0.04 1.15 -4.98
CA SER A 21 0.10 1.88 -3.72
C SER A 21 0.11 3.40 -3.87
N GLY A 22 0.70 3.92 -4.95
CA GLY A 22 0.79 5.37 -5.21
C GLY A 22 -0.53 6.04 -5.56
N THR A 23 -1.52 5.28 -6.06
CA THR A 23 -2.82 5.81 -6.50
C THR A 23 -3.98 5.41 -5.59
N PHE A 24 -3.79 4.41 -4.74
CA PHE A 24 -4.85 3.85 -3.91
C PHE A 24 -4.72 4.21 -2.43
N ALA A 25 -3.54 4.67 -2.00
CA ALA A 25 -3.22 4.99 -0.61
C ALA A 25 -3.61 3.84 0.36
N PHE A 26 -4.56 4.06 1.27
CA PHE A 26 -5.11 3.04 2.17
C PHE A 26 -6.56 2.66 1.80
N GLY A 27 -7.05 3.09 0.63
CA GLY A 27 -8.37 2.70 0.11
C GLY A 27 -9.56 3.44 0.72
N GLU A 28 -9.35 4.34 1.68
CA GLU A 28 -10.41 5.02 2.42
C GLU A 28 -11.37 5.80 1.50
N GLU A 29 -10.84 6.47 0.47
CA GLU A 29 -11.63 7.23 -0.49
C GLU A 29 -12.48 6.32 -1.39
N PHE A 30 -11.98 5.12 -1.68
CA PHE A 30 -12.61 4.20 -2.63
C PHE A 30 -13.72 3.35 -2.02
N LYS A 31 -13.73 3.14 -0.70
CA LYS A 31 -14.77 2.33 -0.03
C LYS A 31 -16.18 2.88 -0.18
N SER A 32 -16.30 4.18 -0.47
CA SER A 32 -17.61 4.82 -0.74
C SER A 32 -18.13 4.56 -2.16
N LEU A 33 -17.25 4.11 -3.07
CA LEU A 33 -17.58 3.90 -4.48
C LEU A 33 -17.97 2.44 -4.76
N TYR A 34 -17.32 1.49 -4.09
CA TYR A 34 -17.58 0.06 -4.25
C TYR A 34 -17.03 -0.77 -3.08
N ASP A 35 -17.49 -2.02 -2.94
CA ASP A 35 -16.95 -2.96 -1.97
C ASP A 35 -15.52 -3.37 -2.37
N LEU A 36 -14.53 -2.96 -1.59
CA LEU A 36 -13.12 -3.25 -1.86
C LEU A 36 -12.78 -4.75 -1.80
N ASN A 37 -13.63 -5.57 -1.18
CA ASN A 37 -13.42 -7.03 -1.13
C ASN A 37 -13.60 -7.73 -2.49
N ILE A 38 -13.98 -7.01 -3.55
CA ILE A 38 -13.89 -7.53 -4.93
C ILE A 38 -12.44 -7.63 -5.43
N LEU A 39 -11.50 -6.87 -4.83
CA LEU A 39 -10.08 -6.91 -5.18
C LEU A 39 -9.42 -8.20 -4.65
N GLY A 40 -8.35 -8.64 -5.28
CA GLY A 40 -7.54 -9.77 -4.79
C GLY A 40 -6.73 -9.41 -3.57
N SER A 41 -6.15 -8.21 -3.57
CA SER A 41 -5.41 -7.62 -2.46
C SER A 41 -5.39 -6.10 -2.63
N ILE A 42 -4.81 -5.39 -1.66
CA ILE A 42 -4.48 -3.96 -1.73
C ILE A 42 -2.99 -3.81 -1.42
N SER A 43 -2.24 -3.18 -2.35
CA SER A 43 -0.92 -2.65 -2.04
C SER A 43 -1.12 -1.24 -1.50
N PHE A 44 -0.88 -1.06 -0.19
CA PHE A 44 -1.08 0.24 0.44
C PHE A 44 0.12 1.17 0.26
N LYS A 45 -0.07 2.44 0.59
CA LYS A 45 0.90 3.52 0.38
C LYS A 45 2.29 3.17 0.89
N GLY A 46 3.30 3.40 0.04
CA GLY A 46 4.71 3.24 0.39
C GLY A 46 5.04 3.93 1.70
N THR A 47 5.53 3.14 2.66
CA THR A 47 5.72 3.53 4.06
C THR A 47 7.20 3.63 4.37
N THR A 48 7.62 4.70 5.02
CA THR A 48 8.98 4.91 5.54
C THR A 48 9.00 4.79 7.07
N VAL A 49 10.18 4.64 7.67
CA VAL A 49 10.32 4.59 9.14
C VAL A 49 9.71 5.85 9.75
N GLU A 50 10.18 7.02 9.31
CA GLU A 50 9.65 8.32 9.75
C GLU A 50 8.59 8.85 8.77
N GLU A 51 7.73 9.73 9.27
CA GLU A 51 6.77 10.48 8.45
C GLU A 51 7.47 11.31 7.37
N ARG A 52 6.88 11.35 6.17
CA ARG A 52 7.31 12.21 5.08
C ARG A 52 6.18 13.09 4.60
N PRO A 53 6.33 14.42 4.65
CA PRO A 53 5.31 15.37 4.17
C PRO A 53 5.18 15.40 2.63
N GLY A 54 6.16 14.79 1.93
CA GLY A 54 6.28 14.90 0.48
C GLY A 54 6.85 16.24 0.04
N ASN A 55 6.89 16.45 -1.27
CA ASN A 55 7.39 17.68 -1.87
C ASN A 55 6.39 18.84 -1.74
N ALA A 56 6.88 20.09 -1.82
CA ALA A 56 6.04 21.27 -1.89
C ALA A 56 5.16 21.28 -3.15
N LEU A 57 4.02 21.98 -3.09
CA LEU A 57 3.15 22.20 -4.25
C LEU A 57 3.74 23.31 -5.17
N PRO A 58 3.49 23.23 -6.51
CA PRO A 58 2.75 22.20 -7.24
C PRO A 58 3.61 20.95 -7.48
N ARG A 59 3.01 19.76 -7.37
CA ARG A 59 3.71 18.47 -7.55
C ARG A 59 3.01 17.52 -8.52
N ILE A 60 2.06 18.04 -9.27
CA ILE A 60 1.38 17.36 -10.36
C ILE A 60 1.34 18.34 -11.55
N ALA A 61 1.60 17.84 -12.77
CA ALA A 61 1.49 18.59 -14.00
C ALA A 61 0.94 17.70 -15.12
N GLU A 62 -0.03 18.24 -15.87
CA GLU A 62 -0.53 17.57 -17.06
C GLU A 62 0.48 17.67 -18.21
N CYS A 63 0.53 16.64 -19.06
CA CYS A 63 1.30 16.63 -20.29
C CYS A 63 0.53 15.90 -21.39
N PRO A 64 0.88 16.04 -22.69
CA PRO A 64 0.23 15.31 -23.77
C PRO A 64 0.28 13.80 -23.54
N GLY A 65 -0.89 13.19 -23.30
CA GLY A 65 -1.02 11.76 -23.10
C GLY A 65 -0.75 11.25 -21.67
N GLY A 66 -0.68 12.13 -20.67
CA GLY A 66 -0.47 11.68 -19.30
C GLY A 66 -0.36 12.78 -18.24
N MET A 67 0.16 12.38 -17.09
CA MET A 67 0.38 13.25 -15.95
C MET A 67 1.76 12.99 -15.35
N LEU A 68 2.53 14.04 -15.12
CA LEU A 68 3.77 14.00 -14.36
C LEU A 68 3.49 14.25 -12.87
N ASN A 69 4.22 13.58 -12.01
CA ASN A 69 4.14 13.87 -10.58
C ASN A 69 5.51 13.85 -9.91
N SER A 70 5.61 14.57 -8.81
CA SER A 70 6.73 14.57 -7.88
C SER A 70 6.20 14.60 -6.44
N VAL A 71 5.38 13.63 -6.07
CA VAL A 71 4.74 13.58 -4.74
C VAL A 71 5.77 13.49 -3.61
N GLY A 72 6.91 12.81 -3.83
CA GLY A 72 7.98 12.73 -2.85
C GLY A 72 7.72 11.75 -1.72
N LEU A 73 7.04 10.64 -2.03
CA LEU A 73 6.79 9.54 -1.10
C LEU A 73 6.07 10.00 0.19
N GLN A 74 5.08 10.88 0.05
CA GLN A 74 4.27 11.33 1.20
C GLN A 74 3.61 10.14 1.89
N ASN A 75 3.89 9.97 3.18
CA ASN A 75 3.29 8.93 4.01
C ASN A 75 3.42 9.29 5.50
N PRO A 76 2.59 8.71 6.39
CA PRO A 76 2.55 9.08 7.80
C PRO A 76 3.61 8.39 8.68
N GLY A 77 4.52 7.59 8.10
CA GLY A 77 5.49 6.79 8.85
C GLY A 77 4.92 5.48 9.38
N VAL A 78 5.81 4.48 9.61
CA VAL A 78 5.42 3.11 9.95
C VAL A 78 4.59 3.03 11.22
N LYS A 79 4.94 3.79 12.26
CA LYS A 79 4.22 3.77 13.53
C LYS A 79 2.74 4.09 13.34
N LYS A 80 2.42 5.18 12.65
CA LYS A 80 1.04 5.59 12.39
C LYS A 80 0.32 4.64 11.44
N VAL A 81 1.04 4.08 10.46
CA VAL A 81 0.48 3.05 9.57
C VAL A 81 0.02 1.84 10.38
N VAL A 82 0.85 1.31 11.25
CA VAL A 82 0.55 0.12 12.06
C VAL A 82 -0.53 0.41 13.13
N GLU A 83 -0.44 1.55 13.81
CA GLU A 83 -1.33 1.88 14.93
C GLU A 83 -2.71 2.41 14.49
N GLU A 84 -2.81 3.07 13.33
CA GLU A 84 -4.04 3.74 12.89
C GLU A 84 -4.55 3.25 11.53
N GLU A 85 -3.71 3.30 10.47
CA GLU A 85 -4.19 3.10 9.10
C GLU A 85 -4.56 1.63 8.84
N LEU A 86 -3.72 0.67 9.23
CA LEU A 86 -4.00 -0.75 9.03
C LEU A 86 -5.19 -1.25 9.87
N PRO A 87 -5.35 -0.86 11.15
CA PRO A 87 -6.56 -1.14 11.90
C PRO A 87 -7.82 -0.54 11.27
N ARG A 88 -7.72 0.66 10.68
CA ARG A 88 -8.83 1.31 9.96
C ARG A 88 -9.17 0.55 8.69
N LEU A 89 -8.17 0.24 7.85
CA LEU A 89 -8.32 -0.57 6.64
C LEU A 89 -8.93 -1.95 6.96
N GLY A 90 -8.48 -2.61 8.01
CA GLY A 90 -9.00 -3.89 8.48
C GLY A 90 -10.48 -3.90 8.87
N LYS A 91 -11.14 -2.74 9.04
CA LYS A 91 -12.59 -2.69 9.28
C LYS A 91 -13.41 -3.03 8.03
N PHE A 92 -12.91 -2.71 6.85
CA PHE A 92 -13.64 -2.87 5.58
C PHE A 92 -12.96 -3.77 4.54
N PHE A 93 -11.70 -4.17 4.73
CA PHE A 93 -10.99 -5.10 3.87
C PHE A 93 -10.39 -6.24 4.71
N LYS A 94 -10.68 -7.50 4.35
CA LYS A 94 -10.37 -8.68 5.18
C LYS A 94 -9.36 -9.64 4.55
N LYS A 95 -8.88 -9.32 3.36
CA LYS A 95 -7.94 -10.18 2.64
C LYS A 95 -6.49 -9.79 2.95
N PRO A 96 -5.53 -10.67 2.62
CA PRO A 96 -4.11 -10.35 2.78
C PRO A 96 -3.73 -9.06 2.06
N LEU A 97 -2.92 -8.23 2.72
CA LEU A 97 -2.42 -6.96 2.22
C LEU A 97 -1.00 -7.11 1.68
N VAL A 98 -0.66 -6.25 0.72
CA VAL A 98 0.71 -6.02 0.27
C VAL A 98 1.23 -4.74 0.93
N ALA A 99 2.22 -4.88 1.78
CA ALA A 99 2.88 -3.74 2.43
C ALA A 99 3.98 -3.19 1.54
N ASN A 100 3.75 -2.00 0.94
CA ASN A 100 4.80 -1.30 0.23
C ASN A 100 5.71 -0.58 1.24
N ILE A 101 6.95 -1.02 1.34
CA ILE A 101 7.96 -0.46 2.26
C ILE A 101 9.05 0.25 1.48
N SER A 102 9.44 1.44 1.93
CA SER A 102 10.45 2.27 1.28
C SER A 102 11.46 2.76 2.32
N GLY A 103 12.73 2.43 2.09
CA GLY A 103 13.84 2.80 2.98
C GLY A 103 14.95 3.52 2.21
N PHE A 104 15.83 4.18 2.95
CA PHE A 104 17.02 4.84 2.43
C PHE A 104 18.31 4.15 2.91
N SER A 105 18.15 3.13 3.75
CA SER A 105 19.24 2.31 4.29
C SER A 105 18.76 0.86 4.48
N LEU A 106 19.69 -0.08 4.62
CA LEU A 106 19.36 -1.46 4.97
C LEU A 106 18.64 -1.56 6.32
N GLU A 107 19.02 -0.69 7.26
CA GLU A 107 18.40 -0.61 8.58
C GLU A 107 16.92 -0.21 8.50
N ASP A 108 16.59 0.78 7.66
CA ASP A 108 15.19 1.17 7.43
C ASP A 108 14.34 -0.01 6.95
N PHE A 109 14.85 -0.78 5.97
CA PHE A 109 14.13 -1.95 5.46
C PHE A 109 13.99 -3.06 6.52
N ALA A 110 15.00 -3.24 7.38
CA ALA A 110 14.92 -4.21 8.48
C ALA A 110 13.83 -3.79 9.48
N ILE A 111 13.83 -2.52 9.92
CA ILE A 111 12.81 -1.96 10.82
C ILE A 111 11.41 -2.10 10.22
N LEU A 112 11.25 -1.66 8.97
CA LEU A 112 9.96 -1.70 8.28
C LEU A 112 9.44 -3.14 8.13
N SER A 113 10.32 -4.09 7.79
CA SER A 113 9.95 -5.49 7.67
C SER A 113 9.50 -6.08 9.01
N GLU A 114 10.23 -5.77 10.09
CA GLU A 114 9.89 -6.22 11.45
C GLU A 114 8.54 -5.66 11.93
N GLU A 115 8.28 -4.37 11.67
CA GLU A 115 7.01 -3.75 12.06
C GLU A 115 5.82 -4.30 11.25
N MET A 116 6.01 -4.56 9.95
CA MET A 116 4.95 -5.13 9.11
C MET A 116 4.69 -6.61 9.41
N ASP A 117 5.69 -7.38 9.83
CA ASP A 117 5.55 -8.79 10.21
C ASP A 117 4.67 -8.98 11.47
N LYS A 118 4.56 -7.96 12.30
CA LYS A 118 3.67 -7.96 13.48
C LYS A 118 2.19 -7.80 13.13
N VAL A 119 1.87 -7.42 11.90
CA VAL A 119 0.51 -7.10 11.46
C VAL A 119 -0.13 -8.32 10.80
N GLU A 120 -1.11 -8.91 11.46
CA GLU A 120 -1.73 -10.20 11.07
C GLU A 120 -2.21 -10.27 9.61
N ASN A 121 -2.75 -9.19 9.08
CA ASN A 121 -3.31 -9.17 7.72
C ASN A 121 -2.32 -8.70 6.64
N VAL A 122 -1.07 -8.42 6.99
CA VAL A 122 0.01 -8.21 6.02
C VAL A 122 0.55 -9.57 5.59
N GLY A 123 0.36 -9.95 4.33
CA GLY A 123 0.80 -11.23 3.81
C GLY A 123 2.03 -11.13 2.89
N ILE A 124 2.30 -9.96 2.33
CA ILE A 124 3.34 -9.75 1.33
C ILE A 124 4.04 -8.41 1.60
N LEU A 125 5.37 -8.40 1.47
CA LEU A 125 6.15 -7.16 1.42
C LEU A 125 6.52 -6.82 -0.02
N GLU A 126 6.23 -5.60 -0.44
CA GLU A 126 6.71 -4.98 -1.69
C GLU A 126 7.85 -4.04 -1.34
N VAL A 127 9.08 -4.46 -1.63
CA VAL A 127 10.30 -3.68 -1.32
C VAL A 127 10.54 -2.66 -2.42
N ASN A 128 10.37 -1.40 -2.10
CA ASN A 128 10.53 -0.27 -3.02
C ASN A 128 11.92 0.36 -2.83
N ILE A 129 12.83 0.07 -3.76
CA ILE A 129 14.26 0.45 -3.75
C ILE A 129 14.56 1.56 -4.78
#